data_227d6254d9ac57c228e7e451843cfdd6
#
_entry.id   227d6254d9ac57c228e7e451843cfdd6
#
_cell.length_a   1.000
_cell.length_b   1.000
_cell.length_c   1.000
_cell.angle_alpha   90.00
_cell.angle_beta   90.00
_cell.angle_gamma   90.00
#
_symmetry.space_group_name_H-M   'P 1'
#
loop_
_entity.id
_entity.type
_entity.pdbx_description
1 polymer ?
#
loop_
_entity_poly.entity_id
_entity_poly.type
_entity_poly.pdbx_seq_one_letter_code
_entity_poly.pdbx_strand_id
1 'polypeptide(L)' 'MKKYAIIVAGGSGSRFGSTLPKQFALLGGEPVLMRTIRAFHAYDPHTDIIVALPTEHISLWNDLCRQHDFSIGVTIVEGG' A
#
# COMPACT_ATOMS: atom_id res chain seq x y z
N MET A 1 11.55 22.02 1.34
CA MET A 1 11.60 21.22 0.12
C MET A 1 10.67 20.03 0.26
N LYS A 2 9.77 19.85 -0.70
CA LYS A 2 8.85 18.71 -0.65
C LYS A 2 9.54 17.43 -1.04
N LYS A 3 9.23 16.37 -0.32
CA LYS A 3 9.72 15.03 -0.60
C LYS A 3 8.57 14.11 -0.97
N TYR A 4 8.80 13.22 -1.91
CA TYR A 4 7.81 12.25 -2.35
C TYR A 4 8.41 10.86 -2.29
N ALA A 5 7.62 9.92 -1.84
CA ALA A 5 7.97 8.50 -1.92
C ALA A 5 6.94 7.83 -2.83
N ILE A 6 7.40 7.16 -3.86
CA ILE A 6 6.51 6.46 -4.78
C ILE A 6 6.67 4.96 -4.56
N ILE A 7 5.57 4.31 -4.19
CA ILE A 7 5.53 2.88 -3.95
C ILE A 7 4.72 2.23 -5.06
N VAL A 8 5.35 1.37 -5.85
CA VAL A 8 4.67 0.62 -6.90
C VAL A 8 4.27 -0.73 -6.34
N ALA A 9 2.99 -0.95 -6.18
CA ALA A 9 2.47 -2.14 -5.52
C ALA A 9 1.64 -3.01 -6.46
N GLY A 10 1.98 -2.99 -7.75
CA GLY A 10 1.13 -3.61 -8.76
C GLY A 10 1.65 -4.89 -9.39
N GLY A 11 2.69 -5.46 -8.92
CA GLY A 11 3.26 -6.63 -9.54
C GLY A 11 2.34 -7.84 -9.53
N SER A 12 2.61 -8.79 -10.40
CA SER A 12 1.87 -10.04 -10.47
C SER A 12 2.19 -10.89 -9.25
N GLY A 13 1.47 -10.67 -8.16
CA GLY A 13 1.79 -11.26 -6.88
C GLY A 13 1.20 -12.61 -6.58
N SER A 14 0.78 -13.36 -7.57
CA SER A 14 0.08 -14.62 -7.34
C SER A 14 0.99 -15.84 -7.32
N ARG A 15 2.23 -15.68 -6.96
CA ARG A 15 3.24 -16.74 -7.03
C ARG A 15 2.97 -17.94 -6.15
N PHE A 16 2.21 -17.78 -5.10
CA PHE A 16 2.03 -18.83 -4.12
C PHE A 16 0.64 -19.45 -4.19
N GLY A 17 -0.01 -19.33 -5.34
CA GLY A 17 -1.35 -19.84 -5.49
C GLY A 17 -2.41 -19.04 -4.75
N SER A 18 -2.03 -17.93 -4.17
CA SER A 18 -2.96 -17.02 -3.51
C SER A 18 -3.64 -16.12 -4.51
N THR A 19 -4.92 -15.81 -4.29
CA THR A 19 -5.64 -14.84 -5.09
C THR A 19 -5.30 -13.41 -4.70
N LEU A 20 -4.65 -13.22 -3.56
CA LEU A 20 -4.26 -11.88 -3.12
C LEU A 20 -2.90 -11.50 -3.67
N PRO A 21 -2.74 -10.25 -4.17
CA PRO A 21 -1.42 -9.75 -4.52
C PRO A 21 -0.49 -9.78 -3.31
N LYS A 22 0.79 -9.96 -3.58
CA LYS A 22 1.81 -10.04 -2.54
C LYS A 22 1.75 -8.87 -1.56
N GLN A 23 1.47 -7.67 -2.06
CA GLN A 23 1.46 -6.47 -1.22
C GLN A 23 0.30 -6.45 -0.22
N PHE A 24 -0.72 -7.26 -0.44
CA PHE A 24 -1.86 -7.35 0.47
C PHE A 24 -1.80 -8.56 1.38
N ALA A 25 -0.77 -9.39 1.26
CA ALA A 25 -0.57 -10.50 2.18
C ALA A 25 -0.35 -9.96 3.59
N LEU A 26 -0.85 -10.69 4.58
CA LEU A 26 -0.72 -10.25 5.97
C LEU A 26 0.64 -10.60 6.51
N LEU A 27 1.23 -9.67 7.23
CA LEU A 27 2.47 -9.89 7.95
C LEU A 27 2.27 -9.29 9.34
N GLY A 28 2.24 -10.14 10.35
CA GLY A 28 1.95 -9.68 11.68
C GLY A 28 0.53 -9.14 11.82
N GLY A 29 -0.40 -9.66 11.03
CA GLY A 29 -1.80 -9.24 11.07
C GLY A 29 -2.13 -8.00 10.25
N GLU A 30 -1.17 -7.48 9.51
CA GLU A 30 -1.38 -6.26 8.72
C GLU A 30 -0.86 -6.47 7.30
N PRO A 31 -1.54 -5.94 6.26
CA PRO A 31 -1.01 -6.01 4.90
C PRO A 31 0.41 -5.45 4.78
N VAL A 32 1.24 -6.12 4.00
CA VAL A 32 2.63 -5.70 3.79
C VAL A 32 2.71 -4.26 3.33
N LEU A 33 1.81 -3.83 2.43
CA LEU A 33 1.80 -2.46 1.93
C LEU A 33 1.62 -1.45 3.05
N MET A 34 0.75 -1.73 4.00
CA MET A 34 0.55 -0.83 5.15
C MET A 34 1.80 -0.73 6.00
N ARG A 35 2.49 -1.85 6.20
CA ARG A 35 3.74 -1.84 6.97
C ARG A 35 4.81 -1.00 6.27
N THR A 36 4.88 -1.10 4.93
CA THR A 36 5.80 -0.30 4.14
C THR A 36 5.50 1.19 4.29
N ILE A 37 4.22 1.55 4.18
CA ILE A 37 3.81 2.94 4.33
C ILE A 37 4.13 3.47 5.71
N ARG A 38 3.86 2.67 6.75
CA ARG A 38 4.18 3.07 8.13
C ARG A 38 5.66 3.32 8.32
N ALA A 39 6.51 2.50 7.69
CA ALA A 39 7.96 2.67 7.78
C ALA A 39 8.39 4.00 7.17
N PHE A 40 7.87 4.35 5.99
CA PHE A 40 8.17 5.63 5.38
C PHE A 40 7.68 6.80 6.21
N HIS A 41 6.46 6.68 6.73
CA HIS A 41 5.87 7.72 7.55
C HIS A 41 6.65 7.94 8.85
N ALA A 42 7.11 6.87 9.47
CA ALA A 42 7.91 6.96 10.69
C ALA A 42 9.27 7.58 10.42
N TYR A 43 9.84 7.29 9.24
CA TYR A 43 11.13 7.86 8.86
C TYR A 43 11.04 9.38 8.63
N ASP A 44 10.01 9.81 7.92
CA ASP A 44 9.81 11.24 7.65
C ASP A 44 8.30 11.52 7.46
N PRO A 45 7.61 11.99 8.52
CA PRO A 45 6.17 12.26 8.43
C PRO A 45 5.79 13.34 7.42
N HIS A 46 6.75 14.13 6.95
CA HIS A 46 6.48 15.19 5.99
C HIS A 46 6.62 14.73 4.55
N THR A 47 7.03 13.48 4.31
CA THR A 47 7.12 12.94 2.96
C THR A 47 5.71 12.61 2.45
N ASP A 48 5.39 13.09 1.25
CA ASP A 48 4.14 12.72 0.58
C ASP A 48 4.31 11.33 -0.03
N ILE A 49 3.44 10.41 0.33
CA ILE A 49 3.51 9.03 -0.14
C ILE A 49 2.50 8.82 -1.25
N ILE A 50 2.97 8.35 -2.39
CA ILE A 50 2.15 8.04 -3.56
C ILE A 50 2.24 6.54 -3.79
N VAL A 51 1.09 5.89 -3.86
CA VAL A 51 1.03 4.44 -4.09
C VAL A 51 0.37 4.18 -5.44
N ALA A 52 1.08 3.49 -6.32
CA ALA A 52 0.55 3.09 -7.62
C ALA A 52 0.00 1.67 -7.51
N LEU A 53 -1.28 1.51 -7.80
CA LEU A 53 -1.97 0.23 -7.72
C LEU A 53 -2.68 -0.04 -9.05
N PRO A 54 -2.77 -1.31 -9.47
CA PRO A 54 -3.69 -1.66 -10.56
C PRO A 54 -5.11 -1.23 -10.19
N THR A 55 -5.87 -0.81 -11.20
CA THR A 55 -7.23 -0.31 -10.98
C THR A 55 -8.08 -1.29 -10.19
N GLU A 56 -7.96 -2.58 -10.48
CA GLU A 56 -8.75 -3.60 -9.81
C GLU A 56 -8.39 -3.82 -8.34
N HIS A 57 -7.25 -3.28 -7.90
CA HIS A 57 -6.81 -3.43 -6.51
C HIS A 57 -7.16 -2.24 -5.63
N ILE A 58 -7.61 -1.13 -6.23
CA ILE A 58 -7.87 0.09 -5.47
C ILE A 58 -9.04 -0.10 -4.51
N SER A 59 -10.09 -0.77 -4.95
CA SER A 59 -11.24 -1.06 -4.08
C SER A 59 -10.83 -1.92 -2.89
N LEU A 60 -10.03 -2.94 -3.14
CA LEU A 60 -9.52 -3.80 -2.06
C LEU A 60 -8.68 -3.00 -1.07
N TRP A 61 -7.83 -2.12 -1.56
CA TRP A 61 -7.02 -1.27 -0.70
C TRP A 61 -7.90 -0.41 0.21
N ASN A 62 -8.94 0.21 -0.35
CA ASN A 62 -9.85 1.04 0.42
C ASN A 62 -10.57 0.24 1.50
N ASP A 63 -10.99 -0.99 1.18
CA ASP A 63 -11.63 -1.87 2.17
C ASP A 63 -10.68 -2.25 3.29
N LEU A 64 -9.43 -2.55 2.96
CA LEU A 64 -8.43 -2.90 3.96
C LEU A 64 -8.11 -1.71 4.87
N CYS A 65 -8.07 -0.51 4.33
CA CYS A 65 -7.87 0.69 5.14
C CYS A 65 -8.97 0.83 6.18
N ARG A 66 -10.22 0.56 5.81
CA ARG A 66 -11.32 0.60 6.76
C ARG A 66 -11.22 -0.49 7.80
N GLN A 67 -10.87 -1.71 7.39
CA GLN A 67 -10.76 -2.85 8.31
C GLN A 67 -9.67 -2.65 9.35
N HIS A 68 -8.57 -2.02 8.95
CA HIS A 68 -7.41 -1.85 9.83
C HIS A 68 -7.35 -0.46 10.45
N ASP A 69 -8.36 0.36 10.22
CA ASP A 69 -8.39 1.74 10.74
C ASP A 69 -7.11 2.49 10.37
N PHE A 70 -6.69 2.35 9.12
CA PHE A 70 -5.43 2.90 8.63
C PHE A 70 -5.65 4.36 8.25
N SER A 71 -5.01 5.28 8.95
CA SER A 71 -5.26 6.71 8.82
C SER A 71 -4.13 7.51 8.20
N ILE A 72 -3.01 6.87 7.87
CA ILE A 72 -1.91 7.59 7.22
C ILE A 72 -2.35 8.01 5.83
N GLY A 73 -2.28 9.31 5.55
CA GLY A 73 -2.69 9.85 4.26
C GLY A 73 -1.72 9.48 3.15
N VAL A 74 -2.21 8.82 2.12
CA VAL A 74 -1.44 8.51 0.92
C VAL A 74 -2.26 8.88 -0.30
N THR A 75 -1.58 9.15 -1.41
CA THR A 75 -2.23 9.40 -2.70
C THR A 75 -2.20 8.09 -3.48
N ILE A 76 -3.37 7.63 -3.90
CA ILE A 76 -3.48 6.42 -4.71
C ILE A 76 -3.62 6.83 -6.17
N VAL A 77 -2.78 6.24 -7.02
CA VAL A 77 -2.86 6.45 -8.45
C VAL A 77 -2.97 5.10 -9.15
N GLU A 78 -3.57 5.10 -10.33
CA GLU A 78 -3.66 3.90 -11.13
C GLU A 78 -2.31 3.61 -11.77
N GLY A 79 -1.88 2.36 -11.70
CA GLY A 79 -0.61 1.98 -12.28
C GLY A 79 -0.09 0.69 -11.69
N GLY A 80 1.01 0.26 -12.17
CA GLY A 80 1.64 -0.97 -11.67
C GLY A 80 1.30 -2.23 -12.46
#